data_208cab7baaedfa0f5341c82550ff1d76
#
_entry.id   208cab7baaedfa0f5341c82550ff1d76
#
_cell.length_a   1.000
_cell.length_b   1.000
_cell.length_c   1.000
_cell.angle_alpha   90.00
_cell.angle_beta   90.00
_cell.angle_gamma   90.00
#
_symmetry.space_group_name_H-M   'P 1'
#
loop_
_entity.id
_entity.type
_entity.pdbx_description
1 polymer ?
#
loop_
_entity_poly.entity_id
_entity_poly.type
_entity_poly.pdbx_seq_one_letter_code
_entity_poly.pdbx_strand_id
1 'polypeptide(L)'
;MLPSSRKPYTNAALAHRERWRGRVGLMLVASLSVLAGMTDAIGFMASGDFVSFMSGNTTRLAVAISEGDLGLTGRLLLLVATFIAGNALGVVVSRVSQRHALPLLLCIAALLCGGALWPFAEMLPALLAAIVAMGMLNAAVEEVNGLPVGLTYVTGALSRFGRGLGRWMMGERRSGWRVQLIPWT
;
A
#
# COMPACT_ATOMS: atom_id res chain seq x y z
N MET A 1 -34.65 40.56 23.16
CA MET A 1 -34.10 39.49 22.32
C MET A 1 -32.63 39.79 22.11
N LEU A 2 -31.72 39.12 22.84
CA LEU A 2 -30.27 39.28 22.69
C LEU A 2 -29.78 38.29 21.65
N PRO A 3 -28.89 38.66 20.70
CA PRO A 3 -28.33 37.73 19.75
C PRO A 3 -27.35 36.82 20.45
N SER A 4 -27.56 35.51 20.32
CA SER A 4 -26.66 34.48 20.83
C SER A 4 -25.30 34.55 20.12
N SER A 5 -24.27 35.00 20.80
CA SER A 5 -22.89 34.99 20.32
C SER A 5 -22.42 33.53 20.20
N ARG A 6 -22.50 32.93 19.03
CA ARG A 6 -21.79 31.69 18.73
C ARG A 6 -20.28 32.00 18.74
N LYS A 7 -19.59 31.41 19.70
CA LYS A 7 -18.13 31.58 19.88
C LYS A 7 -17.38 31.09 18.64
N PRO A 8 -16.57 31.92 17.97
CA PRO A 8 -15.80 31.54 16.78
C PRO A 8 -14.61 30.60 17.06
N TYR A 9 -14.37 30.24 18.34
CA TYR A 9 -13.21 29.46 18.76
C TYR A 9 -13.27 27.96 18.45
N THR A 10 -14.45 27.40 18.13
CA THR A 10 -14.60 25.96 17.85
C THR A 10 -14.12 25.56 16.45
N ASN A 11 -14.15 26.46 15.47
CA ASN A 11 -13.81 26.14 14.08
C ASN A 11 -12.29 26.08 13.82
N ALA A 12 -11.49 26.90 14.49
CA ALA A 12 -10.03 26.92 14.29
C ALA A 12 -9.33 25.68 14.88
N ALA A 13 -9.77 25.23 16.07
CA ALA A 13 -9.22 24.03 16.72
C ALA A 13 -9.60 22.74 15.96
N LEU A 14 -10.81 22.66 15.42
CA LEU A 14 -11.25 21.55 14.56
C LEU A 14 -10.49 21.54 13.25
N ALA A 15 -10.32 22.67 12.58
CA ALA A 15 -9.55 22.78 11.35
C ALA A 15 -8.05 22.46 11.57
N HIS A 16 -7.49 22.80 12.72
CA HIS A 16 -6.11 22.42 13.07
C HIS A 16 -5.99 20.92 13.30
N ARG A 17 -6.94 20.28 14.01
CA ARG A 17 -6.98 18.82 14.22
C ARG A 17 -7.13 18.06 12.89
N GLU A 18 -7.96 18.53 11.97
CA GLU A 18 -8.16 17.92 10.66
C GLU A 18 -6.89 18.03 9.80
N ARG A 19 -6.22 19.18 9.79
CA ARG A 19 -4.93 19.35 9.08
C ARG A 19 -3.84 18.45 9.67
N TRP A 20 -3.79 18.32 11.00
CA TRP A 20 -2.81 17.48 11.67
C TRP A 20 -3.05 15.99 11.36
N ARG A 21 -4.30 15.54 11.44
CA ARG A 21 -4.70 14.18 11.03
C ARG A 21 -4.35 13.90 9.56
N GLY A 22 -4.56 14.86 8.68
CA GLY A 22 -4.20 14.76 7.28
C GLY A 22 -2.69 14.57 7.07
N ARG A 23 -1.85 15.33 7.79
CA ARG A 23 -0.38 15.20 7.71
C ARG A 23 0.12 13.87 8.25
N VAL A 24 -0.39 13.41 9.38
CA VAL A 24 -0.04 12.09 9.95
C VAL A 24 -0.44 10.97 9.00
N GLY A 25 -1.62 11.03 8.40
CA GLY A 25 -2.05 10.06 7.38
C GLY A 25 -1.11 10.03 6.16
N LEU A 26 -0.69 11.19 5.67
CA LEU A 26 0.26 11.29 4.54
C LEU A 26 1.64 10.72 4.89
N MET A 27 2.17 11.03 6.08
CA MET A 27 3.45 10.47 6.55
C MET A 27 3.37 8.94 6.69
N LEU A 28 2.27 8.42 7.19
CA LEU A 28 2.04 6.98 7.29
C LEU A 28 2.05 6.34 5.90
N VAL A 29 1.32 6.90 4.94
CA VAL A 29 1.30 6.39 3.55
C VAL A 29 2.69 6.43 2.93
N ALA A 30 3.45 7.52 3.12
CA ALA A 30 4.81 7.63 2.61
C ALA A 30 5.72 6.53 3.21
N SER A 31 5.68 6.35 4.54
CA SER A 31 6.48 5.31 5.21
C SER A 31 6.12 3.90 4.72
N LEU A 32 4.83 3.63 4.54
CA LEU A 32 4.36 2.34 4.05
C LEU A 32 4.70 2.12 2.56
N SER A 33 4.73 3.18 1.76
CA SER A 33 5.17 3.11 0.35
C SER A 33 6.66 2.80 0.25
N VAL A 34 7.48 3.42 1.10
CA VAL A 34 8.93 3.10 1.19
C VAL A 34 9.11 1.63 1.61
N LEU A 35 8.40 1.18 2.65
CA LEU A 35 8.44 -0.22 3.10
C LEU A 35 8.07 -1.18 1.96
N ALA A 36 7.01 -0.89 1.21
CA ALA A 36 6.58 -1.71 0.07
C ALA A 36 7.66 -1.77 -1.01
N GLY A 37 8.23 -0.62 -1.39
CA GLY A 37 9.30 -0.56 -2.38
C GLY A 37 10.57 -1.30 -1.94
N MET A 38 10.97 -1.16 -0.68
CA MET A 38 12.11 -1.90 -0.12
C MET A 38 11.86 -3.41 -0.11
N THR A 39 10.68 -3.84 0.29
CA THR A 39 10.30 -5.26 0.32
C THR A 39 10.28 -5.84 -1.09
N ASP A 40 9.78 -5.09 -2.08
CA ASP A 40 9.82 -5.49 -3.49
C ASP A 40 11.25 -5.58 -4.03
N ALA A 41 12.11 -4.60 -3.70
CA ALA A 41 13.51 -4.62 -4.13
C ALA A 41 14.25 -5.84 -3.55
N ILE A 42 14.09 -6.09 -2.25
CA ILE A 42 14.71 -7.25 -1.58
C ILE A 42 14.17 -8.56 -2.17
N GLY A 43 12.86 -8.70 -2.32
CA GLY A 43 12.23 -9.88 -2.90
C GLY A 43 12.72 -10.15 -4.32
N PHE A 44 12.75 -9.11 -5.16
CA PHE A 44 13.22 -9.23 -6.54
C PHE A 44 14.70 -9.58 -6.64
N MET A 45 15.57 -8.97 -5.84
CA MET A 45 16.99 -9.29 -5.81
C MET A 45 17.26 -10.71 -5.32
N ALA A 46 16.47 -11.19 -4.36
CA ALA A 46 16.66 -12.48 -3.73
C ALA A 46 16.05 -13.65 -4.53
N SER A 47 14.91 -13.46 -5.17
CA SER A 47 14.12 -14.53 -5.80
C SER A 47 13.74 -14.26 -7.27
N GLY A 48 13.94 -13.03 -7.75
CA GLY A 48 13.45 -12.57 -9.04
C GLY A 48 11.96 -12.24 -9.06
N ASP A 49 11.26 -12.29 -7.92
CA ASP A 49 9.82 -12.08 -7.83
C ASP A 49 9.47 -10.86 -6.99
N PHE A 50 8.39 -10.17 -7.32
CA PHE A 50 7.89 -9.04 -6.56
C PHE A 50 7.01 -9.51 -5.38
N VAL A 51 7.10 -8.80 -4.27
CA VAL A 51 6.35 -9.09 -3.05
C VAL A 51 5.02 -8.34 -3.01
N SER A 52 4.98 -7.11 -3.49
CA SER A 52 3.80 -6.24 -3.49
C SER A 52 3.40 -5.76 -4.88
N PHE A 53 4.33 -5.69 -5.84
CA PHE A 53 4.08 -5.27 -7.21
C PHE A 53 3.46 -6.39 -8.05
N MET A 54 2.20 -6.74 -7.74
CA MET A 54 1.51 -7.87 -8.36
C MET A 54 1.23 -7.70 -9.86
N SER A 55 1.14 -6.47 -10.37
CA SER A 55 1.04 -6.24 -11.83
C SER A 55 2.32 -6.70 -12.56
N GLY A 56 3.49 -6.55 -11.95
CA GLY A 56 4.75 -7.10 -12.47
C GLY A 56 4.74 -8.63 -12.51
N ASN A 57 4.32 -9.27 -11.41
CA ASN A 57 4.18 -10.73 -11.37
C ASN A 57 3.13 -11.24 -12.38
N THR A 58 2.01 -10.52 -12.56
CA THR A 58 0.98 -10.88 -13.53
C THR A 58 1.50 -10.77 -14.98
N THR A 59 2.29 -9.74 -15.29
CA THR A 59 2.93 -9.60 -16.63
C THR A 59 3.89 -10.77 -16.87
N ARG A 60 4.74 -11.11 -15.89
CA ARG A 60 5.65 -12.26 -15.99
C ARG A 60 4.89 -13.59 -16.10
N LEU A 61 3.76 -13.73 -15.43
CA LEU A 61 2.88 -14.89 -15.56
C LEU A 61 2.38 -15.05 -17.01
N ALA A 62 1.94 -13.97 -17.64
CA ALA A 62 1.50 -14.00 -19.02
C ALA A 62 2.64 -14.42 -19.98
N VAL A 63 3.86 -13.93 -19.74
CA VAL A 63 5.06 -14.34 -20.51
C VAL A 63 5.36 -15.83 -20.29
N ALA A 64 5.39 -16.30 -19.04
CA ALA A 64 5.66 -17.71 -18.71
C ALA A 64 4.66 -18.66 -19.37
N ILE A 65 3.37 -18.29 -19.38
CA ILE A 65 2.33 -19.05 -20.09
C ILE A 65 2.62 -19.11 -21.59
N SER A 66 3.01 -17.97 -22.20
CA SER A 66 3.30 -17.91 -23.64
C SER A 66 4.52 -18.71 -24.04
N GLU A 67 5.50 -18.85 -23.15
CA GLU A 67 6.72 -19.64 -23.31
C GLU A 67 6.54 -21.13 -22.98
N GLY A 68 5.39 -21.50 -22.39
CA GLY A 68 5.10 -22.86 -21.96
C GLY A 68 5.87 -23.30 -20.70
N ASP A 69 6.45 -22.35 -19.93
CA ASP A 69 7.14 -22.64 -18.68
C ASP A 69 6.13 -22.90 -17.56
N LEU A 70 5.75 -24.16 -17.39
CA LEU A 70 4.80 -24.61 -16.35
C LEU A 70 5.33 -24.38 -14.93
N GLY A 71 6.64 -24.47 -14.72
CA GLY A 71 7.25 -24.27 -13.40
C GLY A 71 7.13 -22.83 -12.95
N LEU A 72 7.53 -21.88 -13.78
CA LEU A 72 7.40 -20.46 -13.50
C LEU A 72 5.94 -20.02 -13.44
N THR A 73 5.09 -20.56 -14.32
CA THR A 73 3.64 -20.31 -14.33
C THR A 73 3.02 -20.71 -12.98
N GLY A 74 3.27 -21.91 -12.50
CA GLY A 74 2.76 -22.39 -11.21
C GLY A 74 3.25 -21.56 -10.03
N ARG A 75 4.54 -21.18 -10.04
CA ARG A 75 5.13 -20.31 -9.03
C ARG A 75 4.45 -18.93 -8.99
N LEU A 76 4.32 -18.26 -10.13
CA LEU A 76 3.72 -16.92 -10.20
C LEU A 76 2.22 -16.93 -9.85
N LEU A 77 1.48 -17.97 -10.24
CA LEU A 77 0.10 -18.19 -9.79
C LEU A 77 0.01 -18.31 -8.26
N LEU A 78 0.93 -19.06 -7.64
CA LEU A 78 1.01 -19.17 -6.18
C LEU A 78 1.24 -17.81 -5.51
N LEU A 79 2.16 -16.99 -6.05
CA LEU A 79 2.44 -15.65 -5.48
C LEU A 79 1.21 -14.74 -5.56
N VAL A 80 0.54 -14.69 -6.73
CA VAL A 80 -0.69 -13.89 -6.90
C VAL A 80 -1.80 -14.38 -5.98
N ALA A 81 -2.03 -15.70 -5.89
CA ALA A 81 -3.02 -16.28 -4.98
C ALA A 81 -2.71 -15.96 -3.50
N THR A 82 -1.43 -16.03 -3.12
CA THR A 82 -0.96 -15.68 -1.77
C THR A 82 -1.23 -14.20 -1.44
N PHE A 83 -1.02 -13.30 -2.40
CA PHE A 83 -1.34 -11.89 -2.21
C PHE A 83 -2.84 -11.65 -2.03
N ILE A 84 -3.69 -12.33 -2.82
CA ILE A 84 -5.15 -12.27 -2.68
C ILE A 84 -5.57 -12.79 -1.29
N ALA A 85 -5.00 -13.92 -0.84
CA ALA A 85 -5.24 -14.46 0.48
C ALA A 85 -4.82 -13.49 1.59
N GLY A 86 -3.66 -12.84 1.44
CA GLY A 86 -3.17 -11.81 2.35
C GLY A 86 -4.15 -10.62 2.47
N ASN A 87 -4.67 -10.13 1.34
CA ASN A 87 -5.70 -9.08 1.36
C ASN A 87 -6.96 -9.54 2.11
N ALA A 88 -7.44 -10.75 1.85
CA ALA A 88 -8.61 -11.30 2.53
C ALA A 88 -8.37 -11.42 4.04
N LEU A 89 -7.20 -11.94 4.46
CA LEU A 89 -6.80 -12.01 5.86
C LEU A 89 -6.72 -10.63 6.52
N GLY A 90 -6.18 -9.63 5.82
CA GLY A 90 -6.13 -8.25 6.30
C GLY A 90 -7.51 -7.69 6.64
N VAL A 91 -8.51 -7.93 5.78
CA VAL A 91 -9.90 -7.55 6.03
C VAL A 91 -10.47 -8.29 7.24
N VAL A 92 -10.23 -9.60 7.36
CA VAL A 92 -10.71 -10.42 8.48
C VAL A 92 -10.12 -9.92 9.80
N VAL A 93 -8.79 -9.76 9.87
CA VAL A 93 -8.09 -9.27 11.07
C VAL A 93 -8.59 -7.88 11.46
N SER A 94 -8.74 -6.98 10.50
CA SER A 94 -9.28 -5.62 10.74
C SER A 94 -10.69 -5.66 11.33
N ARG A 95 -11.57 -6.53 10.84
CA ARG A 95 -12.94 -6.68 11.37
C ARG A 95 -12.97 -7.28 12.76
N VAL A 96 -12.23 -8.36 13.00
CA VAL A 96 -12.14 -9.04 14.31
C VAL A 96 -11.56 -8.10 15.35
N SER A 97 -10.59 -7.28 14.98
CA SER A 97 -9.95 -6.29 15.85
C SER A 97 -10.78 -4.99 16.02
N GLN A 98 -12.07 -5.01 15.66
CA GLN A 98 -12.97 -3.85 15.77
C GLN A 98 -12.39 -2.58 15.11
N ARG A 99 -11.67 -2.76 14.00
CA ARG A 99 -10.95 -1.71 13.26
C ARG A 99 -9.81 -1.02 14.03
N HIS A 100 -9.27 -1.64 15.08
CA HIS A 100 -8.03 -1.18 15.67
C HIS A 100 -6.86 -1.55 14.76
N ALA A 101 -6.03 -0.58 14.40
CA ALA A 101 -4.90 -0.79 13.48
C ALA A 101 -3.77 -1.62 14.11
N LEU A 102 -3.61 -1.56 15.43
CA LEU A 102 -2.46 -2.16 16.13
C LEU A 102 -2.34 -3.69 15.91
N PRO A 103 -3.39 -4.52 16.09
CA PRO A 103 -3.26 -5.97 15.88
C PRO A 103 -2.87 -6.32 14.44
N LEU A 104 -3.42 -5.61 13.47
CA LEU A 104 -3.10 -5.81 12.05
C LEU A 104 -1.63 -5.47 11.76
N LEU A 105 -1.14 -4.32 12.27
CA LEU A 105 0.26 -3.92 12.11
C LEU A 105 1.22 -4.88 12.82
N LEU A 106 0.85 -5.42 13.98
CA LEU A 106 1.64 -6.44 14.69
C LEU A 106 1.72 -7.75 13.89
N CYS A 107 0.61 -8.20 13.30
CA CYS A 107 0.61 -9.38 12.42
C CYS A 107 1.52 -9.17 11.21
N ILE A 108 1.44 -8.00 10.55
CA ILE A 108 2.29 -7.65 9.41
C ILE A 108 3.77 -7.64 9.83
N ALA A 109 4.10 -6.97 10.95
CA ALA A 109 5.46 -6.92 11.47
C ALA A 109 5.99 -8.32 11.81
N ALA A 110 5.18 -9.16 12.46
CA ALA A 110 5.56 -10.54 12.80
C ALA A 110 5.84 -11.38 11.54
N LEU A 111 5.03 -11.25 10.48
CA LEU A 111 5.24 -11.95 9.21
C LEU A 111 6.53 -11.48 8.52
N LEU A 112 6.78 -10.17 8.47
CA LEU A 112 7.99 -9.62 7.84
C LEU A 112 9.24 -9.99 8.64
N CYS A 113 9.21 -9.88 9.97
CA CYS A 113 10.33 -10.30 10.83
C CYS A 113 10.56 -11.81 10.75
N GLY A 114 9.50 -12.62 10.78
CA GLY A 114 9.59 -14.07 10.62
C GLY A 114 10.20 -14.46 9.27
N GLY A 115 9.78 -13.80 8.18
CA GLY A 115 10.36 -13.99 6.87
C GLY A 115 11.85 -13.59 6.80
N ALA A 116 12.21 -12.46 7.43
CA ALA A 116 13.59 -11.98 7.47
C ALA A 116 14.54 -12.88 8.29
N LEU A 117 14.02 -13.60 9.29
CA LEU A 117 14.77 -14.54 10.11
C LEU A 117 14.78 -15.96 9.53
N TRP A 118 14.05 -16.21 8.44
CA TRP A 118 13.98 -17.53 7.81
C TRP A 118 15.32 -17.91 7.17
N PRO A 119 15.72 -19.18 7.23
CA PRO A 119 16.98 -19.63 6.62
C PRO A 119 17.04 -19.36 5.11
N PHE A 120 18.13 -18.76 4.65
CA PHE A 120 18.33 -18.43 3.23
C PHE A 120 18.27 -19.63 2.27
N ALA A 121 18.45 -20.85 2.78
CA ALA A 121 18.37 -22.07 1.98
C ALA A 121 16.95 -22.34 1.42
N GLU A 122 15.92 -21.79 2.05
CA GLU A 122 14.52 -21.99 1.68
C GLU A 122 13.81 -20.62 1.55
N MET A 123 14.03 -19.95 0.43
CA MET A 123 13.50 -18.58 0.24
C MET A 123 11.97 -18.51 0.01
N LEU A 124 11.35 -19.60 -0.48
CA LEU A 124 9.91 -19.55 -0.84
C LEU A 124 9.00 -19.27 0.37
N PRO A 125 9.15 -19.91 1.54
CA PRO A 125 8.32 -19.58 2.71
C PRO A 125 8.48 -18.12 3.18
N ALA A 126 9.71 -17.60 3.18
CA ALA A 126 9.99 -16.22 3.52
C ALA A 126 9.31 -15.24 2.54
N LEU A 127 9.38 -15.55 1.25
CA LEU A 127 8.72 -14.78 0.19
C LEU A 127 7.20 -14.80 0.36
N LEU A 128 6.59 -15.98 0.60
CA LEU A 128 5.16 -16.11 0.81
C LEU A 128 4.70 -15.36 2.06
N ALA A 129 5.45 -15.42 3.17
CA ALA A 129 5.14 -14.65 4.38
C ALA A 129 5.17 -13.14 4.12
N ALA A 130 6.17 -12.65 3.38
CA ALA A 130 6.26 -11.25 2.97
C ALA A 130 5.09 -10.83 2.06
N ILE A 131 4.70 -11.69 1.11
CA ILE A 131 3.55 -11.42 0.21
C ILE A 131 2.23 -11.38 1.00
N VAL A 132 2.01 -12.29 1.96
CA VAL A 132 0.84 -12.22 2.86
C VAL A 132 0.83 -10.90 3.62
N ALA A 133 1.97 -10.52 4.22
CA ALA A 133 2.11 -9.28 4.97
C ALA A 133 1.78 -8.05 4.11
N MET A 134 2.28 -8.00 2.87
CA MET A 134 2.01 -6.90 1.94
C MET A 134 0.58 -6.90 1.43
N GLY A 135 -0.05 -8.07 1.25
CA GLY A 135 -1.47 -8.18 0.98
C GLY A 135 -2.33 -7.64 2.13
N MET A 136 -2.02 -8.02 3.37
CA MET A 136 -2.69 -7.48 4.57
C MET A 136 -2.52 -5.96 4.69
N LEU A 137 -1.31 -5.45 4.41
CA LEU A 137 -1.02 -4.02 4.43
C LEU A 137 -1.83 -3.26 3.38
N ASN A 138 -1.94 -3.81 2.17
CA ASN A 138 -2.73 -3.22 1.09
C ASN A 138 -4.23 -3.11 1.46
N ALA A 139 -4.79 -4.11 2.15
CA ALA A 139 -6.16 -4.08 2.66
C ALA A 139 -6.35 -3.07 3.81
N ALA A 140 -5.28 -2.78 4.59
CA ALA A 140 -5.33 -1.83 5.69
C ALA A 140 -5.41 -0.37 5.21
N VAL A 141 -4.85 -0.08 4.04
CA VAL A 141 -4.68 1.29 3.49
C VAL A 141 -5.52 1.45 2.23
N GLU A 142 -6.82 1.13 2.34
CA GLU A 142 -7.75 1.27 1.23
C GLU A 142 -8.04 2.74 0.91
N GLU A 143 -8.19 3.58 1.96
CA GLU A 143 -8.45 5.01 1.83
C GLU A 143 -7.71 5.83 2.88
N VAL A 144 -7.08 6.92 2.44
CA VAL A 144 -6.57 7.98 3.33
C VAL A 144 -7.16 9.31 2.91
N ASN A 145 -7.89 9.96 3.82
CA ASN A 145 -8.55 11.24 3.59
C ASN A 145 -9.57 11.23 2.41
N GLY A 146 -10.27 10.11 2.19
CA GLY A 146 -11.24 9.98 1.10
C GLY A 146 -10.62 9.82 -0.29
N LEU A 147 -9.29 9.61 -0.35
CA LEU A 147 -8.58 9.28 -1.58
C LEU A 147 -8.22 7.79 -1.55
N PRO A 148 -8.59 6.99 -2.56
CA PRO A 148 -8.16 5.61 -2.64
C PRO A 148 -6.63 5.57 -2.77
N VAL A 149 -5.98 4.98 -1.79
CA VAL A 149 -4.51 4.83 -1.72
C VAL A 149 -4.19 3.35 -1.82
N GLY A 150 -4.00 2.85 -3.03
CA GLY A 150 -3.37 1.55 -3.22
C GLY A 150 -1.86 1.72 -3.12
N LEU A 151 -1.22 1.18 -2.10
CA LEU A 151 0.25 1.23 -1.95
C LEU A 151 0.98 0.57 -3.13
N THR A 152 0.33 -0.33 -3.84
CA THR A 152 0.86 -1.07 -4.99
C THR A 152 0.47 -0.46 -6.34
N TYR A 153 -0.34 0.60 -6.37
CA TYR A 153 -0.80 1.25 -7.61
C TYR A 153 0.14 2.38 -8.06
N VAL A 154 1.44 2.10 -8.11
CA VAL A 154 2.47 3.04 -8.55
C VAL A 154 2.13 3.64 -9.92
N THR A 155 1.74 2.82 -10.89
CA THR A 155 1.33 3.27 -12.23
C THR A 155 0.10 4.19 -12.16
N GLY A 156 -0.88 3.87 -11.32
CA GLY A 156 -2.07 4.71 -11.11
C GLY A 156 -1.72 6.07 -10.47
N ALA A 157 -0.81 6.08 -9.51
CA ALA A 157 -0.32 7.31 -8.88
C ALA A 157 0.44 8.18 -9.89
N LEU A 158 1.34 7.59 -10.68
CA LEU A 158 2.09 8.27 -11.74
C LEU A 158 1.15 8.88 -12.80
N SER A 159 0.16 8.12 -13.23
CA SER A 159 -0.85 8.61 -14.20
C SER A 159 -1.67 9.78 -13.63
N ARG A 160 -2.05 9.73 -12.35
CA ARG A 160 -2.76 10.85 -11.69
C ARG A 160 -1.84 12.07 -11.56
N PHE A 161 -0.57 11.85 -11.19
CA PHE A 161 0.42 12.90 -11.13
C PHE A 161 0.62 13.56 -12.50
N GLY A 162 0.85 12.79 -13.57
CA GLY A 162 1.03 13.29 -14.92
C GLY A 162 -0.18 14.10 -15.43
N ARG A 163 -1.41 13.60 -15.18
CA ARG A 163 -2.63 14.37 -15.48
C ARG A 163 -2.73 15.65 -14.67
N GLY A 164 -2.33 15.61 -13.39
CA GLY A 164 -2.31 16.79 -12.53
C GLY A 164 -1.30 17.84 -12.99
N LEU A 165 -0.13 17.40 -13.41
CA LEU A 165 0.92 18.27 -13.99
C LEU A 165 0.43 18.93 -15.28
N GLY A 166 -0.18 18.14 -16.20
CA GLY A 166 -0.76 18.68 -17.44
C GLY A 166 -1.82 19.75 -17.18
N ARG A 167 -2.73 19.52 -16.22
CA ARG A 167 -3.74 20.52 -15.84
C ARG A 167 -3.11 21.77 -15.22
N TRP A 168 -2.08 21.60 -14.40
CA TRP A 168 -1.36 22.73 -13.81
C TRP A 168 -0.65 23.58 -14.88
N MET A 169 -0.05 22.95 -15.89
CA MET A 169 0.53 23.64 -17.04
C MET A 169 -0.53 24.41 -17.85
N MET A 170 -1.77 23.93 -17.88
CA MET A 170 -2.92 24.57 -18.51
C MET A 170 -3.57 25.66 -17.64
N GLY A 171 -3.00 25.98 -16.46
CA GLY A 171 -3.45 27.04 -15.57
C GLY A 171 -4.44 26.61 -14.48
N GLU A 172 -4.81 25.34 -14.39
CA GLU A 172 -5.64 24.82 -13.31
C GLU A 172 -4.82 24.65 -12.02
N ARG A 173 -4.93 25.57 -11.07
CA ARG A 173 -4.17 25.54 -9.80
C ARG A 173 -4.81 24.67 -8.71
N ARG A 174 -5.35 23.51 -9.01
CA ARG A 174 -5.80 22.56 -7.98
C ARG A 174 -4.61 21.83 -7.36
N SER A 175 -4.39 22.01 -6.05
CA SER A 175 -3.18 21.56 -5.34
C SER A 175 -3.11 20.06 -4.98
N GLY A 176 -4.18 19.29 -5.18
CA GLY A 176 -4.27 17.90 -4.70
C GLY A 176 -3.43 16.86 -5.47
N TRP A 177 -2.89 17.18 -6.65
CA TRP A 177 -2.15 16.22 -7.47
C TRP A 177 -0.73 15.91 -6.95
N ARG A 178 -0.15 16.82 -6.15
CA ARG A 178 1.20 16.65 -5.57
C ARG A 178 1.27 15.47 -4.58
N VAL A 179 0.17 15.15 -3.92
CA VAL A 179 0.05 14.01 -2.99
C VAL A 179 0.29 12.67 -3.70
N GLN A 180 0.07 12.61 -5.00
CA GLN A 180 0.27 11.39 -5.80
C GLN A 180 1.75 11.05 -6.04
N LEU A 181 2.68 11.94 -5.66
CA LEU A 181 4.13 11.64 -5.69
C LEU A 181 4.59 10.81 -4.48
N ILE A 182 3.82 10.77 -3.39
CA ILE A 182 4.22 10.10 -2.15
C ILE A 182 4.64 8.63 -2.35
N PRO A 183 3.97 7.82 -3.20
CA PRO A 183 4.39 6.45 -3.45
C PRO A 183 5.75 6.31 -4.16
N TRP A 184 6.36 7.44 -4.60
CA TRP A 184 7.61 7.47 -5.37
C TRP A 184 8.79 8.05 -4.59
N THR A 185 8.56 8.59 -3.40
CA THR A 185 9.60 9.13 -2.51
C THR A 185 10.02 8.15 -1.44
#